data_87196e5f4be85182dd2f8f7cd1606b19
#
_entry.id   87196e5f4be85182dd2f8f7cd1606b19
#
_cell.length_a   1.000
_cell.length_b   1.000
_cell.length_c   1.000
_cell.angle_alpha   90.00
_cell.angle_beta   90.00
_cell.angle_gamma   90.00
#
_symmetry.space_group_name_H-M   'P 1'
#
loop_
_entity.id
_entity.type
_entity.pdbx_description
1 polymer ?
#
loop_
_entity_poly.entity_id
_entity_poly.type
_entity_poly.pdbx_seq_one_letter_code
_entity_poly.pdbx_strand_id
1 'polypeptide(L)'
;MNNKLSLKGGIFKSAIILTFAGILSKLLGFYFRILLTNYTGAAGVGLFQMCIPLVALAFAVCCSGFSVAVSKYSASSPSLKWLFCVLKITISLSIAVMLLFLIFSDFIANHIFMESRCEGIIRITAISLPFMCIHNCLSNYYYSQKESFLPASSQLVEQLVRIGTIILYVRIKNVSTISIADAVTGNIFGEFAAATYCAIPLFFRSIHNKSMTQKLSCSLREYRYIVKYAFPINANQTVLHLLEGAEAILIPAILCMHGLSKDDAISQFGILTGMALPLVLFPCTAANSFALMLLPKVSDESSNVLSDHLAVTVKRTVSMCLSLGIISIFLFINYGARLGAMMFHEDSVYIYTCILSWLCPFLYLKISLTSVTNGMGHTALTFIINITGIIIRLACVFLLIPKLGITGYLYGVLISNICMSLLYIFNIYKKLNIQPDPFGSIIVPLCIAVISIFSSRIICRIVFGLIIKEAEEYTLLLTGAAICCIVYIILFIHEQSEQRPL
;
A
#
# COMPACT_ATOMS: atom_id res chain seq x y z
N MET A 1 32.85 19.82 8.33
CA MET A 1 32.80 18.50 7.70
C MET A 1 32.14 17.44 8.60
N ASN A 2 32.38 17.40 9.89
CA ASN A 2 31.81 16.40 10.83
C ASN A 2 30.28 16.45 10.97
N ASN A 3 29.63 17.61 10.88
CA ASN A 3 28.15 17.71 10.98
C ASN A 3 27.39 17.11 9.78
N LYS A 4 27.99 17.12 8.58
CA LYS A 4 27.35 16.49 7.39
C LYS A 4 27.43 14.96 7.41
N LEU A 5 28.46 14.39 8.03
CA LEU A 5 28.63 12.94 8.18
C LEU A 5 27.68 12.38 9.25
N SER A 6 27.48 13.08 10.36
CA SER A 6 26.53 12.67 11.42
C SER A 6 25.07 12.78 10.97
N LEU A 7 24.72 13.78 10.14
CA LEU A 7 23.40 13.94 9.54
C LEU A 7 23.09 12.83 8.51
N LYS A 8 24.09 12.43 7.69
CA LYS A 8 23.91 11.30 6.76
C LYS A 8 23.72 9.96 7.50
N GLY A 9 24.45 9.74 8.59
CA GLY A 9 24.29 8.54 9.44
C GLY A 9 22.92 8.45 10.09
N GLY A 10 22.37 9.57 10.56
CA GLY A 10 21.04 9.64 11.16
C GLY A 10 19.91 9.36 10.17
N ILE A 11 19.97 9.95 8.98
CA ILE A 11 18.97 9.73 7.91
C ILE A 11 19.00 8.27 7.43
N PHE A 12 20.17 7.68 7.25
CA PHE A 12 20.33 6.29 6.84
C PHE A 12 19.77 5.31 7.89
N LYS A 13 20.06 5.54 9.17
CA LYS A 13 19.51 4.75 10.28
C LYS A 13 17.97 4.84 10.34
N SER A 14 17.42 6.04 10.19
CA SER A 14 15.95 6.25 10.14
C SER A 14 15.31 5.53 8.97
N ALA A 15 15.93 5.53 7.80
CA ALA A 15 15.45 4.83 6.61
C ALA A 15 15.43 3.30 6.82
N ILE A 16 16.48 2.73 7.43
CA ILE A 16 16.55 1.29 7.73
C ILE A 16 15.43 0.90 8.71
N ILE A 17 15.26 1.66 9.80
CA ILE A 17 14.22 1.41 10.80
C ILE A 17 12.84 1.46 10.15
N LEU A 18 12.57 2.47 9.33
CA LEU A 18 11.30 2.63 8.64
C LEU A 18 11.03 1.47 7.67
N THR A 19 12.04 1.04 6.92
CA THR A 19 11.93 -0.08 5.98
C THR A 19 11.65 -1.39 6.70
N PHE A 20 12.41 -1.69 7.76
CA PHE A 20 12.22 -2.92 8.55
C PHE A 20 10.85 -2.95 9.24
N ALA A 21 10.47 -1.87 9.92
CA ALA A 21 9.16 -1.76 10.53
C ALA A 21 8.03 -1.83 9.50
N GLY A 22 8.20 -1.23 8.32
CA GLY A 22 7.25 -1.30 7.22
C GLY A 22 7.06 -2.72 6.69
N ILE A 23 8.14 -3.50 6.55
CA ILE A 23 8.07 -4.91 6.15
C ILE A 23 7.34 -5.73 7.22
N LEU A 24 7.72 -5.57 8.50
CA LEU A 24 7.10 -6.30 9.60
C LEU A 24 5.61 -5.94 9.76
N SER A 25 5.25 -4.66 9.64
CA SER A 25 3.85 -4.22 9.65
C SER A 25 3.04 -4.84 8.51
N LYS A 26 3.61 -4.98 7.32
CA LYS A 26 2.95 -5.65 6.18
C LYS A 26 2.79 -7.16 6.40
N LEU A 27 3.78 -7.82 7.01
CA LEU A 27 3.67 -9.22 7.39
C LEU A 27 2.54 -9.43 8.41
N LEU A 28 2.47 -8.59 9.44
CA LEU A 28 1.37 -8.61 10.41
C LEU A 28 0.02 -8.32 9.76
N GLY A 29 -0.03 -7.33 8.86
CA GLY A 29 -1.25 -7.03 8.09
C GLY A 29 -1.69 -8.17 7.18
N PHE A 30 -0.74 -8.93 6.61
CA PHE A 30 -1.03 -10.12 5.85
C PHE A 30 -1.55 -11.26 6.74
N TYR A 31 -0.93 -11.48 7.91
CA TYR A 31 -1.42 -12.42 8.90
C TYR A 31 -2.83 -12.07 9.41
N PHE A 32 -3.10 -10.79 9.65
CA PHE A 32 -4.46 -10.32 9.96
C PHE A 32 -5.48 -10.73 8.90
N ARG A 33 -5.14 -10.66 7.60
CA ARG A 33 -6.01 -11.08 6.50
C ARG A 33 -6.26 -12.58 6.50
N ILE A 34 -5.24 -13.39 6.79
CA ILE A 34 -5.41 -14.85 6.97
C ILE A 34 -6.38 -15.14 8.11
N LEU A 35 -6.20 -14.50 9.27
CA LEU A 35 -7.13 -14.64 10.39
C LEU A 35 -8.56 -14.21 10.02
N LEU A 36 -8.68 -13.07 9.34
CA LEU A 36 -9.97 -12.57 8.89
C LEU A 36 -10.66 -13.59 7.98
N THR A 37 -9.94 -14.14 7.00
CA THR A 37 -10.46 -15.17 6.10
C THR A 37 -10.91 -16.43 6.87
N ASN A 38 -10.08 -16.90 7.78
CA ASN A 38 -10.36 -18.13 8.55
C ASN A 38 -11.62 -18.00 9.43
N TYR A 39 -11.88 -16.81 9.97
CA TYR A 39 -13.03 -16.60 10.88
C TYR A 39 -14.29 -16.08 10.18
N THR A 40 -14.17 -15.39 9.04
CA THR A 40 -15.34 -14.75 8.36
C THR A 40 -15.61 -15.30 6.97
N GLY A 41 -14.71 -16.15 6.44
CA GLY A 41 -14.79 -16.68 5.08
C GLY A 41 -14.50 -15.64 3.99
N ALA A 42 -14.48 -16.10 2.74
CA ALA A 42 -14.18 -15.26 1.58
C ALA A 42 -15.22 -14.16 1.34
N ALA A 43 -16.51 -14.45 1.57
CA ALA A 43 -17.59 -13.46 1.47
C ALA A 43 -17.45 -12.34 2.51
N GLY A 44 -17.08 -12.68 3.77
CA GLY A 44 -16.82 -11.68 4.80
C GLY A 44 -15.66 -10.75 4.43
N VAL A 45 -14.56 -11.31 3.92
CA VAL A 45 -13.44 -10.51 3.40
C VAL A 45 -13.89 -9.63 2.23
N GLY A 46 -14.75 -10.14 1.34
CA GLY A 46 -15.32 -9.38 0.22
C GLY A 46 -16.11 -8.15 0.68
N LEU A 47 -17.00 -8.33 1.67
CA LEU A 47 -17.77 -7.24 2.29
C LEU A 47 -16.85 -6.17 2.89
N PHE A 48 -15.80 -6.58 3.59
CA PHE A 48 -14.82 -5.65 4.13
C PHE A 48 -14.09 -4.86 3.03
N GLN A 49 -13.65 -5.55 1.98
CA GLN A 49 -12.96 -4.93 0.84
C GLN A 49 -13.85 -3.94 0.08
N MET A 50 -15.15 -4.20 -0.03
CA MET A 50 -16.11 -3.25 -0.61
C MET A 50 -16.20 -1.96 0.20
N CYS A 51 -16.10 -2.03 1.52
CA CYS A 51 -16.19 -0.86 2.41
C CYS A 51 -14.88 -0.05 2.51
N ILE A 52 -13.71 -0.63 2.19
CA ILE A 52 -12.41 0.06 2.29
C ILE A 52 -12.36 1.38 1.50
N PRO A 53 -12.80 1.47 0.23
CA PRO A 53 -12.75 2.73 -0.51
C PRO A 53 -13.62 3.83 0.10
N LEU A 54 -14.73 3.47 0.76
CA LEU A 54 -15.57 4.43 1.47
C LEU A 54 -14.83 5.04 2.67
N VAL A 55 -14.09 4.22 3.42
CA VAL A 55 -13.25 4.69 4.53
C VAL A 55 -12.11 5.56 4.01
N ALA A 56 -11.47 5.14 2.91
CA ALA A 56 -10.41 5.92 2.27
C ALA A 56 -10.92 7.27 1.75
N LEU A 57 -12.15 7.31 1.20
CA LEU A 57 -12.82 8.53 0.78
C LEU A 57 -13.05 9.48 1.98
N ALA A 58 -13.58 8.96 3.08
CA ALA A 58 -13.78 9.72 4.32
C ALA A 58 -12.47 10.28 4.86
N PHE A 59 -11.43 9.46 4.90
CA PHE A 59 -10.09 9.87 5.32
C PHE A 59 -9.49 10.92 4.38
N ALA A 60 -9.68 10.78 3.06
CA ALA A 60 -9.21 11.75 2.08
C ALA A 60 -9.82 13.14 2.31
N VAL A 61 -11.12 13.19 2.58
CA VAL A 61 -11.82 14.45 2.89
C VAL A 61 -11.30 15.07 4.19
N CYS A 62 -11.09 14.24 5.23
CA CYS A 62 -10.80 14.74 6.59
C CYS A 62 -9.33 15.00 6.86
N CYS A 63 -8.40 14.25 6.24
CA CYS A 63 -7.04 14.18 6.76
C CYS A 63 -5.92 14.26 5.72
N SER A 64 -6.06 13.71 4.51
CA SER A 64 -4.94 13.50 3.57
C SER A 64 -4.04 14.73 3.37
N GLY A 65 -4.56 15.84 2.92
CA GLY A 65 -3.78 17.08 2.70
C GLY A 65 -3.46 17.80 3.99
N PHE A 66 -4.31 17.67 5.01
CA PHE A 66 -4.08 18.29 6.31
C PHE A 66 -2.87 17.68 7.02
N SER A 67 -2.71 16.37 6.96
CA SER A 67 -1.53 15.68 7.53
C SER A 67 -0.24 16.08 6.82
N VAL A 68 -0.29 16.26 5.49
CA VAL A 68 0.86 16.78 4.71
C VAL A 68 1.15 18.22 5.10
N ALA A 69 0.13 19.05 5.38
CA ALA A 69 0.32 20.40 5.88
C ALA A 69 1.02 20.44 7.24
N VAL A 70 0.70 19.48 8.16
CA VAL A 70 1.45 19.34 9.42
C VAL A 70 2.94 19.12 9.12
N SER A 71 3.26 18.17 8.26
CA SER A 71 4.66 17.87 7.92
C SER A 71 5.38 19.09 7.35
N LYS A 72 4.75 19.83 6.43
CA LYS A 72 5.34 21.01 5.80
C LYS A 72 5.59 22.15 6.78
N TYR A 73 4.56 22.52 7.56
CA TYR A 73 4.66 23.72 8.43
C TYR A 73 5.42 23.45 9.73
N SER A 74 5.47 22.20 10.20
CA SER A 74 6.23 21.83 11.40
C SER A 74 7.71 21.56 11.13
N ALA A 75 8.11 21.40 9.87
CA ALA A 75 9.51 21.11 9.52
C ALA A 75 10.48 22.23 9.88
N SER A 76 10.03 23.48 9.88
CA SER A 76 10.84 24.67 10.20
C SER A 76 10.88 25.02 11.69
N SER A 77 10.02 24.41 12.52
CA SER A 77 9.91 24.75 13.95
C SER A 77 9.44 23.53 14.76
N PRO A 78 10.08 23.24 15.92
CA PRO A 78 9.62 22.20 16.82
C PRO A 78 8.33 22.53 17.58
N SER A 79 7.71 23.69 17.29
CA SER A 79 6.46 24.14 17.94
C SER A 79 5.30 23.21 17.58
N LEU A 80 4.47 22.91 18.59
CA LEU A 80 3.25 22.13 18.45
C LEU A 80 2.08 22.92 17.82
N LYS A 81 2.27 24.20 17.57
CA LYS A 81 1.22 25.13 17.08
C LYS A 81 0.52 24.58 15.84
N TRP A 82 1.28 24.23 14.80
CA TRP A 82 0.73 23.75 13.53
C TRP A 82 0.02 22.41 13.68
N LEU A 83 0.58 21.51 14.48
CA LEU A 83 -0.05 20.23 14.80
C LEU A 83 -1.41 20.44 15.47
N PHE A 84 -1.49 21.26 16.55
CA PHE A 84 -2.76 21.52 17.25
C PHE A 84 -3.80 22.24 16.37
N CYS A 85 -3.37 23.14 15.51
CA CYS A 85 -4.29 23.82 14.58
C CYS A 85 -4.87 22.85 13.56
N VAL A 86 -4.05 21.96 12.99
CA VAL A 86 -4.52 20.95 12.05
C VAL A 86 -5.37 19.90 12.77
N LEU A 87 -4.98 19.43 13.95
CA LEU A 87 -5.78 18.49 14.73
C LEU A 87 -7.19 19.00 15.02
N LYS A 88 -7.35 20.30 15.33
CA LYS A 88 -8.69 20.88 15.53
C LYS A 88 -9.55 20.75 14.26
N ILE A 89 -8.98 21.03 13.08
CA ILE A 89 -9.71 20.92 11.81
C ILE A 89 -10.06 19.46 11.54
N THR A 90 -9.06 18.57 11.59
CA THR A 90 -9.22 17.16 11.21
C THR A 90 -10.13 16.40 12.16
N ILE A 91 -10.05 16.68 13.48
CA ILE A 91 -10.95 16.07 14.47
C ILE A 91 -12.38 16.56 14.27
N SER A 92 -12.59 17.87 14.12
CA SER A 92 -13.95 18.41 13.89
C SER A 92 -14.57 17.84 12.62
N LEU A 93 -13.79 17.76 11.53
CA LEU A 93 -14.25 17.24 10.25
C LEU A 93 -14.47 15.72 10.31
N SER A 94 -13.60 14.97 10.95
CA SER A 94 -13.74 13.51 11.09
C SER A 94 -14.92 13.12 11.99
N ILE A 95 -15.20 13.89 13.05
CA ILE A 95 -16.40 13.69 13.87
C ILE A 95 -17.65 13.99 13.05
N ALA A 96 -17.67 15.07 12.27
CA ALA A 96 -18.81 15.40 11.41
C ALA A 96 -19.07 14.29 10.37
N VAL A 97 -18.03 13.78 9.69
CA VAL A 97 -18.15 12.67 8.73
C VAL A 97 -18.51 11.36 9.43
N MET A 98 -17.96 11.09 10.62
CA MET A 98 -18.34 9.94 11.45
C MET A 98 -19.85 9.95 11.75
N LEU A 99 -20.37 11.09 12.25
CA LEU A 99 -21.80 11.22 12.55
C LEU A 99 -22.66 11.07 11.29
N LEU A 100 -22.24 11.64 10.17
CA LEU A 100 -22.92 11.45 8.89
C LEU A 100 -22.97 9.98 8.49
N PHE A 101 -21.86 9.25 8.59
CA PHE A 101 -21.86 7.83 8.28
C PHE A 101 -22.67 6.99 9.25
N LEU A 102 -22.69 7.34 10.54
CA LEU A 102 -23.55 6.65 11.53
C LEU A 102 -25.03 6.84 11.25
N ILE A 103 -25.45 8.07 10.89
CA ILE A 103 -26.85 8.38 10.56
C ILE A 103 -27.28 7.73 9.26
N PHE A 104 -26.44 7.76 8.24
CA PHE A 104 -26.74 7.25 6.90
C PHE A 104 -26.24 5.82 6.65
N SER A 105 -25.75 5.10 7.67
CA SER A 105 -25.18 3.75 7.52
C SER A 105 -26.13 2.77 6.84
N ASP A 106 -27.39 2.75 7.25
CA ASP A 106 -28.43 1.90 6.66
C ASP A 106 -28.72 2.28 5.20
N PHE A 107 -28.86 3.59 4.92
CA PHE A 107 -29.06 4.08 3.56
C PHE A 107 -27.89 3.70 2.64
N ILE A 108 -26.66 3.90 3.10
CA ILE A 108 -25.44 3.57 2.32
C ILE A 108 -25.37 2.07 2.07
N ALA A 109 -25.63 1.23 3.09
CA ALA A 109 -25.58 -0.20 2.95
C ALA A 109 -26.64 -0.73 1.98
N ASN A 110 -27.90 -0.31 2.13
CA ASN A 110 -29.01 -0.86 1.38
C ASN A 110 -29.21 -0.26 0.00
N HIS A 111 -28.89 1.03 -0.23
CA HIS A 111 -29.14 1.70 -1.51
C HIS A 111 -27.86 1.92 -2.35
N ILE A 112 -26.69 2.09 -1.72
CA ILE A 112 -25.44 2.29 -2.46
C ILE A 112 -24.73 0.96 -2.68
N PHE A 113 -24.48 0.21 -1.58
CA PHE A 113 -23.85 -1.12 -1.66
C PHE A 113 -24.81 -2.24 -2.04
N MET A 114 -26.11 -2.01 -1.90
CA MET A 114 -27.16 -3.02 -2.07
C MET A 114 -26.94 -4.28 -1.22
N GLU A 115 -26.30 -4.10 -0.04
CA GLU A 115 -25.85 -5.18 0.84
C GLU A 115 -25.96 -4.76 2.31
N SER A 116 -27.01 -5.24 2.99
CA SER A 116 -27.31 -4.88 4.39
C SER A 116 -26.19 -5.23 5.38
N ARG A 117 -25.42 -6.29 5.11
CA ARG A 117 -24.29 -6.72 5.96
C ARG A 117 -23.17 -5.68 6.03
N CYS A 118 -23.09 -4.74 5.08
CA CYS A 118 -22.11 -3.65 5.10
C CYS A 118 -22.41 -2.60 6.18
N GLU A 119 -23.66 -2.51 6.68
CA GLU A 119 -24.05 -1.49 7.67
C GLU A 119 -23.17 -1.53 8.92
N GLY A 120 -22.99 -2.71 9.51
CA GLY A 120 -22.15 -2.90 10.69
C GLY A 120 -20.69 -2.51 10.44
N ILE A 121 -20.15 -2.82 9.26
CA ILE A 121 -18.80 -2.46 8.87
C ILE A 121 -18.67 -0.94 8.74
N ILE A 122 -19.64 -0.28 8.09
CA ILE A 122 -19.67 1.17 7.92
C ILE A 122 -19.69 1.89 9.27
N ARG A 123 -20.54 1.44 10.21
CA ARG A 123 -20.62 2.01 11.56
C ARG A 123 -19.31 1.90 12.32
N ILE A 124 -18.69 0.72 12.33
CA ILE A 124 -17.44 0.46 13.05
C ILE A 124 -16.28 1.26 12.44
N THR A 125 -16.17 1.27 11.12
CA THR A 125 -15.13 2.04 10.43
C THR A 125 -15.32 3.54 10.56
N ALA A 126 -16.56 4.02 10.62
CA ALA A 126 -16.84 5.43 10.91
C ALA A 126 -16.31 5.84 12.29
N ILE A 127 -16.50 5.01 13.33
CA ILE A 127 -16.00 5.27 14.68
C ILE A 127 -14.46 5.29 14.71
N SER A 128 -13.78 4.52 13.88
CA SER A 128 -12.31 4.51 13.81
C SER A 128 -11.72 5.78 13.16
N LEU A 129 -12.50 6.52 12.35
CA LEU A 129 -12.02 7.63 11.54
C LEU A 129 -11.35 8.77 12.34
N PRO A 130 -11.88 9.26 13.47
CA PRO A 130 -11.21 10.29 14.27
C PRO A 130 -9.84 9.83 14.79
N PHE A 131 -9.72 8.57 15.25
CA PHE A 131 -8.46 8.01 15.75
C PHE A 131 -7.44 7.87 14.62
N MET A 132 -7.87 7.42 13.45
CA MET A 132 -7.04 7.33 12.24
C MET A 132 -6.51 8.72 11.82
N CYS A 133 -7.34 9.76 11.87
CA CYS A 133 -6.92 11.13 11.58
C CYS A 133 -5.89 11.67 12.59
N ILE A 134 -6.12 11.42 13.89
CA ILE A 134 -5.19 11.81 14.95
C ILE A 134 -3.85 11.09 14.77
N HIS A 135 -3.86 9.75 14.63
CA HIS A 135 -2.66 8.94 14.42
C HIS A 135 -1.84 9.43 13.22
N ASN A 136 -2.51 9.71 12.10
CA ASN A 136 -1.84 10.18 10.87
C ASN A 136 -1.24 11.59 11.03
N CYS A 137 -1.93 12.53 11.68
CA CYS A 137 -1.40 13.87 11.97
C CYS A 137 -0.18 13.81 12.91
N LEU A 138 -0.23 12.99 13.97
CA LEU A 138 0.89 12.80 14.89
C LEU A 138 2.09 12.17 14.17
N SER A 139 1.88 11.14 13.37
CA SER A 139 2.92 10.50 12.57
C SER A 139 3.61 11.49 11.62
N ASN A 140 2.83 12.32 10.92
CA ASN A 140 3.38 13.34 10.02
C ASN A 140 4.14 14.45 10.77
N TYR A 141 3.74 14.78 11.99
CA TYR A 141 4.52 15.68 12.85
C TYR A 141 5.89 15.07 13.17
N TYR A 142 5.96 13.83 13.62
CA TYR A 142 7.22 13.15 13.90
C TYR A 142 8.12 13.03 12.66
N TYR A 143 7.55 12.72 11.50
CA TYR A 143 8.31 12.71 10.24
C TYR A 143 8.91 14.09 9.93
N SER A 144 8.19 15.18 10.19
CA SER A 144 8.70 16.54 10.02
C SER A 144 9.87 16.86 10.94
N GLN A 145 9.90 16.25 12.13
CA GLN A 145 11.00 16.39 13.10
C GLN A 145 12.13 15.38 12.85
N LYS A 146 12.07 14.58 11.76
CA LYS A 146 13.02 13.52 11.41
C LYS A 146 13.06 12.37 12.42
N GLU A 147 12.02 12.20 13.20
CA GLU A 147 11.83 11.11 14.17
C GLU A 147 10.97 10.01 13.54
N SER A 148 11.58 9.08 12.82
CA SER A 148 10.85 8.00 12.12
C SER A 148 10.52 6.80 13.00
N PHE A 149 11.16 6.66 14.17
CA PHE A 149 10.98 5.49 15.03
C PHE A 149 9.56 5.39 15.60
N LEU A 150 9.02 6.50 16.13
CA LEU A 150 7.68 6.51 16.73
C LEU A 150 6.56 6.19 15.72
N PRO A 151 6.50 6.82 14.53
CA PRO A 151 5.52 6.41 13.51
C PRO A 151 5.70 4.97 13.04
N ALA A 152 6.94 4.50 12.89
CA ALA A 152 7.21 3.14 12.45
C ALA A 152 6.76 2.10 13.49
N SER A 153 7.04 2.33 14.76
CA SER A 153 6.61 1.44 15.84
C SER A 153 5.10 1.53 16.12
N SER A 154 4.46 2.69 15.94
CA SER A 154 3.01 2.82 16.09
C SER A 154 2.23 1.97 15.10
N GLN A 155 2.73 1.83 13.86
CA GLN A 155 2.15 0.92 12.88
C GLN A 155 2.20 -0.55 13.33
N LEU A 156 3.27 -0.95 14.02
CA LEU A 156 3.36 -2.30 14.60
C LEU A 156 2.37 -2.48 15.76
N VAL A 157 2.27 -1.49 16.65
CA VAL A 157 1.28 -1.49 17.74
C VAL A 157 -0.13 -1.61 17.20
N GLU A 158 -0.47 -0.83 16.16
CA GLU A 158 -1.76 -0.90 15.48
C GLU A 158 -2.07 -2.33 15.01
N GLN A 159 -1.16 -2.97 14.27
CA GLN A 159 -1.38 -4.31 13.74
C GLN A 159 -1.47 -5.37 14.85
N LEU A 160 -0.62 -5.29 15.88
CA LEU A 160 -0.65 -6.22 17.01
C LEU A 160 -1.96 -6.11 17.80
N VAL A 161 -2.43 -4.90 18.07
CA VAL A 161 -3.70 -4.69 18.78
C VAL A 161 -4.87 -5.17 17.92
N ARG A 162 -4.87 -4.90 16.63
CA ARG A 162 -5.89 -5.37 15.68
C ARG A 162 -6.00 -6.90 15.67
N ILE A 163 -4.88 -7.60 15.56
CA ILE A 163 -4.79 -9.06 15.61
C ILE A 163 -5.23 -9.57 16.98
N GLY A 164 -4.69 -8.98 18.05
CA GLY A 164 -5.02 -9.35 19.43
C GLY A 164 -6.51 -9.23 19.74
N THR A 165 -7.17 -8.21 19.20
CA THR A 165 -8.61 -8.00 19.38
C THR A 165 -9.42 -9.14 18.77
N ILE A 166 -9.12 -9.60 17.56
CA ILE A 166 -9.82 -10.74 16.93
C ILE A 166 -9.60 -12.00 17.75
N ILE A 167 -8.35 -12.31 18.10
CA ILE A 167 -8.02 -13.53 18.86
C ILE A 167 -8.73 -13.53 20.23
N LEU A 168 -8.72 -12.38 20.91
CA LEU A 168 -9.36 -12.22 22.20
C LEU A 168 -10.90 -12.38 22.09
N TYR A 169 -11.50 -11.77 21.07
CA TYR A 169 -12.94 -11.86 20.81
C TYR A 169 -13.36 -13.32 20.58
N VAL A 170 -12.66 -14.05 19.70
CA VAL A 170 -12.92 -15.46 19.42
C VAL A 170 -12.81 -16.32 20.68
N ARG A 171 -11.76 -16.09 21.50
CA ARG A 171 -11.55 -16.84 22.75
C ARG A 171 -12.64 -16.56 23.81
N ILE A 172 -13.02 -15.28 23.98
CA ILE A 172 -14.04 -14.92 25.00
C ILE A 172 -15.41 -15.46 24.60
N LYS A 173 -15.76 -15.37 23.33
CA LYS A 173 -17.07 -15.85 22.82
C LYS A 173 -17.10 -17.36 22.60
N ASN A 174 -15.94 -18.02 22.59
CA ASN A 174 -15.78 -19.45 22.32
C ASN A 174 -16.49 -19.89 21.03
N VAL A 175 -16.31 -19.12 19.95
CA VAL A 175 -16.93 -19.35 18.64
C VAL A 175 -15.87 -19.64 17.59
N SER A 176 -16.21 -20.50 16.61
CA SER A 176 -15.33 -20.83 15.49
C SER A 176 -15.45 -19.85 14.33
N THR A 177 -16.58 -19.16 14.22
CA THR A 177 -16.84 -18.15 13.17
C THR A 177 -17.40 -16.88 13.80
N ILE A 178 -17.06 -15.73 13.25
CA ILE A 178 -17.51 -14.41 13.72
C ILE A 178 -18.08 -13.61 12.57
N SER A 179 -18.95 -12.65 12.88
CA SER A 179 -19.41 -11.70 11.87
C SER A 179 -18.25 -10.81 11.43
N ILE A 180 -18.27 -10.40 10.16
CA ILE A 180 -17.23 -9.48 9.65
C ILE A 180 -17.24 -8.14 10.41
N ALA A 181 -18.38 -7.65 10.84
CA ALA A 181 -18.50 -6.46 11.66
C ALA A 181 -17.73 -6.61 12.99
N ASP A 182 -17.91 -7.74 13.69
CA ASP A 182 -17.18 -8.01 14.93
C ASP A 182 -15.66 -8.09 14.69
N ALA A 183 -15.23 -8.75 13.60
CA ALA A 183 -13.82 -8.84 13.25
C ALA A 183 -13.19 -7.47 12.99
N VAL A 184 -13.93 -6.55 12.39
CA VAL A 184 -13.44 -5.20 12.04
C VAL A 184 -13.37 -4.26 13.25
N THR A 185 -13.98 -4.61 14.41
CA THR A 185 -13.82 -3.83 15.66
C THR A 185 -12.35 -3.64 16.06
N GLY A 186 -11.50 -4.60 15.70
CA GLY A 186 -10.06 -4.49 15.86
C GLY A 186 -9.43 -3.23 15.23
N ASN A 187 -10.04 -2.66 14.18
CA ASN A 187 -9.57 -1.42 13.57
C ASN A 187 -9.73 -0.23 14.52
N ILE A 188 -10.81 -0.16 15.29
CA ILE A 188 -11.02 0.93 16.27
C ILE A 188 -9.93 0.87 17.33
N PHE A 189 -9.73 -0.31 17.94
CA PHE A 189 -8.75 -0.48 19.01
C PHE A 189 -7.32 -0.32 18.50
N GLY A 190 -7.02 -0.79 17.29
CA GLY A 190 -5.73 -0.63 16.64
C GLY A 190 -5.36 0.84 16.43
N GLU A 191 -6.24 1.62 15.79
CA GLU A 191 -6.03 3.04 15.54
C GLU A 191 -5.99 3.86 16.84
N PHE A 192 -6.86 3.55 17.82
CA PHE A 192 -6.82 4.17 19.13
C PHE A 192 -5.49 3.93 19.84
N ALA A 193 -5.00 2.68 19.86
CA ALA A 193 -3.74 2.32 20.47
C ALA A 193 -2.55 3.03 19.78
N ALA A 194 -2.54 3.06 18.45
CA ALA A 194 -1.49 3.75 17.69
C ALA A 194 -1.50 5.26 17.90
N ALA A 195 -2.68 5.89 17.91
CA ALA A 195 -2.84 7.32 18.22
C ALA A 195 -2.34 7.64 19.63
N THR A 196 -2.73 6.83 20.62
CA THR A 196 -2.31 6.97 22.01
C THR A 196 -0.80 6.77 22.16
N TYR A 197 -0.23 5.75 21.53
CA TYR A 197 1.21 5.49 21.53
C TYR A 197 2.02 6.67 21.00
N CYS A 198 1.55 7.32 19.92
CA CYS A 198 2.19 8.53 19.39
C CYS A 198 1.96 9.77 20.28
N ALA A 199 0.79 9.88 20.94
CA ALA A 199 0.45 11.04 21.76
C ALA A 199 1.22 11.10 23.08
N ILE A 200 1.45 9.96 23.74
CA ILE A 200 2.10 9.87 25.07
C ILE A 200 3.47 10.56 25.10
N PRO A 201 4.45 10.24 24.23
CA PRO A 201 5.77 10.90 24.27
C PRO A 201 5.66 12.41 24.02
N LEU A 202 4.73 12.84 23.15
CA LEU A 202 4.52 14.24 22.86
C LEU A 202 3.96 15.00 24.08
N PHE A 203 3.04 14.37 24.81
CA PHE A 203 2.50 14.93 26.05
C PHE A 203 3.59 15.14 27.09
N PHE A 204 4.45 14.15 27.36
CA PHE A 204 5.56 14.30 28.29
C PHE A 204 6.58 15.36 27.86
N ARG A 205 6.90 15.43 26.56
CA ARG A 205 7.78 16.47 26.02
C ARG A 205 7.18 17.87 26.18
N SER A 206 5.87 18.02 26.00
CA SER A 206 5.18 19.30 26.13
C SER A 206 5.18 19.85 27.55
N ILE A 207 5.10 18.98 28.57
CA ILE A 207 5.21 19.34 29.99
C ILE A 207 6.62 19.81 30.33
N HIS A 208 7.63 19.12 29.82
CA HIS A 208 9.04 19.44 30.11
C HIS A 208 9.56 20.65 29.38
N ASN A 209 9.00 20.94 28.19
CA ASN A 209 9.45 22.04 27.33
C ASN A 209 8.33 23.02 27.03
N LYS A 210 8.15 24.00 27.93
CA LYS A 210 7.13 25.06 27.83
C LYS A 210 7.25 25.90 26.53
N SER A 211 8.43 25.94 25.90
CA SER A 211 8.60 26.67 24.63
C SER A 211 7.85 26.02 23.47
N MET A 212 7.62 24.70 23.51
CA MET A 212 6.86 23.97 22.49
C MET A 212 5.36 24.32 22.52
N THR A 213 4.86 24.73 23.69
CA THR A 213 3.45 25.03 23.92
C THR A 213 3.13 26.54 23.87
N GLN A 214 4.14 27.40 23.69
CA GLN A 214 3.90 28.82 23.52
C GLN A 214 3.10 29.09 22.24
N LYS A 215 1.96 29.79 22.38
CA LYS A 215 1.06 30.18 21.28
C LYS A 215 0.48 28.99 20.50
N LEU A 216 -0.24 28.09 21.17
CA LEU A 216 -0.96 26.97 20.54
C LEU A 216 -2.15 27.40 19.67
N SER A 217 -2.58 28.66 19.76
CA SER A 217 -3.68 29.17 18.94
C SER A 217 -3.20 29.69 17.60
N CYS A 218 -3.88 29.30 16.53
CA CYS A 218 -3.71 29.88 15.21
C CYS A 218 -4.67 31.06 15.01
N SER A 219 -4.20 32.08 14.29
CA SER A 219 -5.06 33.13 13.77
C SER A 219 -5.94 32.63 12.62
N LEU A 220 -7.05 33.30 12.33
CA LEU A 220 -7.90 32.98 11.16
C LEU A 220 -7.11 32.95 9.83
N ARG A 221 -6.10 33.81 9.72
CA ARG A 221 -5.24 33.88 8.54
C ARG A 221 -4.40 32.62 8.39
N GLU A 222 -3.88 32.07 9.47
CA GLU A 222 -3.09 30.81 9.46
C GLU A 222 -3.97 29.59 9.13
N TYR A 223 -5.19 29.53 9.68
CA TYR A 223 -6.16 28.51 9.28
C TYR A 223 -6.45 28.55 7.77
N ARG A 224 -6.62 29.75 7.21
CA ARG A 224 -6.84 29.92 5.76
C ARG A 224 -5.64 29.39 4.94
N TYR A 225 -4.41 29.60 5.40
CA TYR A 225 -3.22 29.06 4.73
C TYR A 225 -3.19 27.54 4.78
N ILE A 226 -3.49 26.92 5.93
CA ILE A 226 -3.58 25.47 6.07
C ILE A 226 -4.61 24.89 5.09
N VAL A 227 -5.83 25.42 5.10
CA VAL A 227 -6.92 24.96 4.23
C VAL A 227 -6.56 25.14 2.76
N LYS A 228 -6.04 26.31 2.36
CA LYS A 228 -5.64 26.57 0.96
C LYS A 228 -4.58 25.58 0.46
N TYR A 229 -3.67 25.16 1.34
CA TYR A 229 -2.64 24.18 0.99
C TYR A 229 -3.20 22.75 0.96
N ALA A 230 -4.01 22.37 1.94
CA ALA A 230 -4.53 21.02 2.09
C ALA A 230 -5.64 20.69 1.07
N PHE A 231 -6.48 21.67 0.71
CA PHE A 231 -7.66 21.46 -0.13
C PHE A 231 -7.37 20.81 -1.48
N PRO A 232 -6.38 21.25 -2.29
CA PRO A 232 -6.08 20.59 -3.56
C PRO A 232 -5.67 19.13 -3.41
N ILE A 233 -4.93 18.81 -2.33
CA ILE A 233 -4.47 17.44 -2.04
C ILE A 233 -5.66 16.59 -1.62
N ASN A 234 -6.52 17.09 -0.72
CA ASN A 234 -7.74 16.39 -0.32
C ASN A 234 -8.66 16.16 -1.52
N ALA A 235 -8.90 17.16 -2.35
CA ALA A 235 -9.75 17.05 -3.53
C ALA A 235 -9.25 15.99 -4.51
N ASN A 236 -7.94 15.97 -4.77
CA ASN A 236 -7.30 14.95 -5.60
C ASN A 236 -7.55 13.54 -5.08
N GLN A 237 -7.24 13.30 -3.80
CA GLN A 237 -7.42 11.99 -3.18
C GLN A 237 -8.90 11.60 -3.09
N THR A 238 -9.78 12.55 -2.80
CA THR A 238 -11.23 12.34 -2.77
C THR A 238 -11.77 11.83 -4.11
N VAL A 239 -11.36 12.45 -5.22
CA VAL A 239 -11.77 12.01 -6.57
C VAL A 239 -11.27 10.60 -6.87
N LEU A 240 -10.02 10.29 -6.54
CA LEU A 240 -9.45 8.95 -6.77
C LEU A 240 -10.19 7.88 -5.97
N HIS A 241 -10.43 8.10 -4.66
CA HIS A 241 -11.13 7.13 -3.82
C HIS A 241 -12.63 7.02 -4.13
N LEU A 242 -13.24 8.09 -4.65
CA LEU A 242 -14.61 8.02 -5.17
C LEU A 242 -14.72 7.06 -6.37
N LEU A 243 -13.78 7.14 -7.30
CA LEU A 243 -13.72 6.25 -8.46
C LEU A 243 -13.39 4.80 -8.06
N GLU A 244 -12.48 4.61 -7.13
CA GLU A 244 -12.17 3.28 -6.56
C GLU A 244 -13.38 2.70 -5.81
N GLY A 245 -14.16 3.53 -5.13
CA GLY A 245 -15.41 3.14 -4.49
C GLY A 245 -16.46 2.68 -5.48
N ALA A 246 -16.62 3.42 -6.57
CA ALA A 246 -17.52 3.01 -7.66
C ALA A 246 -17.09 1.65 -8.24
N GLU A 247 -15.80 1.44 -8.45
CA GLU A 247 -15.23 0.17 -8.93
C GLU A 247 -15.57 -0.99 -7.97
N ALA A 248 -15.39 -0.80 -6.67
CA ALA A 248 -15.64 -1.82 -5.64
C ALA A 248 -17.12 -2.23 -5.54
N ILE A 249 -18.04 -1.32 -5.86
CA ILE A 249 -19.48 -1.58 -5.88
C ILE A 249 -19.89 -2.23 -7.20
N LEU A 250 -19.40 -1.74 -8.33
CA LEU A 250 -19.80 -2.18 -9.66
C LEU A 250 -19.35 -3.61 -9.96
N ILE A 251 -18.19 -4.05 -9.47
CA ILE A 251 -17.67 -5.39 -9.76
C ILE A 251 -18.63 -6.48 -9.28
N PRO A 252 -18.99 -6.57 -7.97
CA PRO A 252 -19.95 -7.56 -7.51
C PRO A 252 -21.33 -7.40 -8.16
N ALA A 253 -21.79 -6.15 -8.37
CA ALA A 253 -23.09 -5.89 -8.99
C ALA A 253 -23.18 -6.45 -10.41
N ILE A 254 -22.15 -6.23 -11.25
CA ILE A 254 -22.13 -6.74 -12.62
C ILE A 254 -21.96 -8.26 -12.64
N LEU A 255 -21.18 -8.85 -11.73
CA LEU A 255 -21.10 -10.30 -11.59
C LEU A 255 -22.47 -10.93 -11.29
N CYS A 256 -23.26 -10.31 -10.38
CA CYS A 256 -24.63 -10.75 -10.10
C CYS A 256 -25.54 -10.63 -11.32
N MET A 257 -25.46 -9.55 -12.10
CA MET A 257 -26.25 -9.37 -13.33
C MET A 257 -25.97 -10.46 -14.39
N HIS A 258 -24.79 -11.08 -14.32
CA HIS A 258 -24.38 -12.14 -15.24
C HIS A 258 -24.47 -13.56 -14.64
N GLY A 259 -25.33 -13.74 -13.65
CA GLY A 259 -25.81 -15.05 -13.20
C GLY A 259 -25.12 -15.62 -11.96
N LEU A 260 -24.18 -14.88 -11.31
CA LEU A 260 -23.65 -15.32 -10.03
C LEU A 260 -24.62 -15.00 -8.90
N SER A 261 -24.65 -15.85 -7.88
CA SER A 261 -25.30 -15.50 -6.62
C SER A 261 -24.58 -14.30 -5.96
N LYS A 262 -25.28 -13.56 -5.15
CA LYS A 262 -24.72 -12.38 -4.47
C LYS A 262 -23.52 -12.74 -3.59
N ASP A 263 -23.64 -13.86 -2.88
CA ASP A 263 -22.56 -14.35 -2.00
C ASP A 263 -21.33 -14.81 -2.81
N ASP A 264 -21.54 -15.48 -3.94
CA ASP A 264 -20.42 -15.89 -4.80
C ASP A 264 -19.73 -14.69 -5.44
N ALA A 265 -20.48 -13.68 -5.88
CA ALA A 265 -19.91 -12.46 -6.45
C ALA A 265 -19.04 -11.69 -5.44
N ILE A 266 -19.54 -11.53 -4.20
CA ILE A 266 -18.83 -10.89 -3.10
C ILE A 266 -17.62 -11.74 -2.69
N SER A 267 -17.76 -13.07 -2.65
CA SER A 267 -16.68 -13.99 -2.33
C SER A 267 -15.55 -13.90 -3.36
N GLN A 268 -15.86 -13.96 -4.67
CA GLN A 268 -14.87 -13.82 -5.72
C GLN A 268 -14.14 -12.46 -5.66
N PHE A 269 -14.87 -11.38 -5.37
CA PHE A 269 -14.27 -10.07 -5.15
C PHE A 269 -13.36 -10.06 -3.92
N GLY A 270 -13.75 -10.74 -2.84
CA GLY A 270 -12.96 -10.88 -1.61
C GLY A 270 -11.68 -11.68 -1.81
N ILE A 271 -11.77 -12.81 -2.52
CA ILE A 271 -10.59 -13.63 -2.85
C ILE A 271 -9.61 -12.82 -3.69
N LEU A 272 -10.11 -12.09 -4.68
CA LEU A 272 -9.27 -11.27 -5.53
C LEU A 272 -8.60 -10.11 -4.77
N THR A 273 -9.40 -9.27 -4.11
CA THR A 273 -8.90 -8.00 -3.52
C THR A 273 -8.36 -8.17 -2.11
N GLY A 274 -8.86 -9.16 -1.36
CA GLY A 274 -8.47 -9.44 0.01
C GLY A 274 -7.34 -10.45 0.17
N MET A 275 -7.16 -11.38 -0.78
CA MET A 275 -6.20 -12.48 -0.68
C MET A 275 -5.14 -12.43 -1.80
N ALA A 276 -5.52 -12.58 -3.07
CA ALA A 276 -4.57 -12.68 -4.19
C ALA A 276 -3.80 -11.37 -4.44
N LEU A 277 -4.50 -10.23 -4.51
CA LEU A 277 -3.86 -8.94 -4.77
C LEU A 277 -2.85 -8.53 -3.68
N PRO A 278 -3.14 -8.64 -2.36
CA PRO A 278 -2.17 -8.37 -1.32
C PRO A 278 -0.93 -9.25 -1.36
N LEU A 279 -1.06 -10.51 -1.77
CA LEU A 279 0.06 -11.42 -1.95
C LEU A 279 1.01 -10.89 -3.04
N VAL A 280 0.47 -10.54 -4.20
CA VAL A 280 1.22 -9.97 -5.33
C VAL A 280 1.82 -8.59 -5.01
N LEU A 281 1.16 -7.81 -4.16
CA LEU A 281 1.65 -6.51 -3.68
C LEU A 281 2.77 -6.61 -2.64
N PHE A 282 3.02 -7.78 -2.05
CA PHE A 282 4.02 -7.92 -0.99
C PHE A 282 5.44 -7.48 -1.41
N PRO A 283 6.01 -7.93 -2.56
CA PRO A 283 7.32 -7.47 -3.02
C PRO A 283 7.36 -5.98 -3.42
N CYS A 284 6.20 -5.36 -3.65
CA CYS A 284 6.08 -3.94 -3.96
C CYS A 284 6.65 -3.03 -2.83
N THR A 285 6.83 -3.60 -1.62
CA THR A 285 7.48 -2.89 -0.50
C THR A 285 8.91 -2.46 -0.85
N ALA A 286 9.64 -3.31 -1.56
CA ALA A 286 10.97 -2.96 -2.04
C ALA A 286 10.91 -1.80 -3.05
N ALA A 287 10.02 -1.87 -4.04
CA ALA A 287 9.83 -0.79 -5.01
C ALA A 287 9.42 0.53 -4.34
N ASN A 288 8.54 0.50 -3.33
CA ASN A 288 8.16 1.67 -2.54
C ASN A 288 9.36 2.28 -1.78
N SER A 289 10.22 1.44 -1.21
CA SER A 289 11.43 1.93 -0.51
C SER A 289 12.38 2.65 -1.48
N PHE A 290 12.57 2.11 -2.68
CA PHE A 290 13.33 2.78 -3.74
C PHE A 290 12.66 4.10 -4.16
N ALA A 291 11.34 4.11 -4.34
CA ALA A 291 10.58 5.29 -4.72
C ALA A 291 10.74 6.44 -3.70
N LEU A 292 10.70 6.12 -2.40
CA LEU A 292 10.91 7.11 -1.33
C LEU A 292 12.33 7.68 -1.30
N MET A 293 13.34 6.87 -1.63
CA MET A 293 14.73 7.34 -1.75
C MET A 293 14.95 8.21 -2.99
N LEU A 294 14.20 7.95 -4.06
CA LEU A 294 14.31 8.68 -5.32
C LEU A 294 13.70 10.08 -5.25
N LEU A 295 12.59 10.24 -4.54
CA LEU A 295 11.84 11.50 -4.51
C LEU A 295 12.71 12.73 -4.16
N PRO A 296 13.45 12.76 -3.03
CA PRO A 296 14.32 13.90 -2.70
C PRO A 296 15.48 14.04 -3.68
N LYS A 297 16.09 12.92 -4.13
CA LYS A 297 17.18 12.94 -5.06
C LYS A 297 16.79 13.55 -6.40
N VAL A 298 15.63 13.15 -6.93
CA VAL A 298 15.07 13.71 -8.18
C VAL A 298 14.73 15.19 -8.01
N SER A 299 14.17 15.58 -6.86
CA SER A 299 13.85 16.99 -6.58
C SER A 299 15.09 17.88 -6.52
N ASP A 300 16.18 17.41 -5.92
CA ASP A 300 17.45 18.12 -5.86
C ASP A 300 18.12 18.22 -7.24
N GLU A 301 18.15 17.13 -8.01
CA GLU A 301 18.74 17.07 -9.34
C GLU A 301 17.93 17.84 -10.39
N SER A 302 16.60 17.93 -10.24
CA SER A 302 15.74 18.69 -11.16
C SER A 302 15.86 20.21 -10.97
N SER A 303 16.28 20.67 -9.79
CA SER A 303 16.51 22.09 -9.49
C SER A 303 17.87 22.61 -9.99
N ASN A 304 18.83 21.71 -10.20
CA ASN A 304 20.15 22.01 -10.76
C ASN A 304 20.21 21.46 -12.20
N VAL A 305 20.86 22.16 -13.11
CA VAL A 305 20.99 21.90 -14.57
C VAL A 305 21.64 20.53 -14.95
N LEU A 306 21.64 19.55 -14.07
CA LEU A 306 22.27 18.22 -14.23
C LEU A 306 21.28 17.16 -14.77
N SER A 307 20.77 17.38 -15.99
CA SER A 307 19.86 16.45 -16.69
C SER A 307 20.41 15.03 -16.85
N ASP A 308 21.74 14.88 -17.01
CA ASP A 308 22.37 13.59 -17.30
C ASP A 308 22.38 12.66 -16.10
N HIS A 309 22.64 13.17 -14.89
CA HIS A 309 22.58 12.36 -13.66
C HIS A 309 21.16 11.88 -13.37
N LEU A 310 20.16 12.71 -13.64
CA LEU A 310 18.75 12.34 -13.49
C LEU A 310 18.36 11.24 -14.49
N ALA A 311 18.81 11.36 -15.75
CA ALA A 311 18.55 10.35 -16.78
C ALA A 311 19.13 8.97 -16.41
N VAL A 312 20.36 8.93 -15.90
CA VAL A 312 21.01 7.70 -15.39
C VAL A 312 20.25 7.12 -14.20
N THR A 313 19.84 7.97 -13.26
CA THR A 313 19.06 7.54 -12.07
C THR A 313 17.73 6.93 -12.49
N VAL A 314 17.02 7.55 -13.42
CA VAL A 314 15.75 7.03 -13.95
C VAL A 314 15.94 5.71 -14.69
N LYS A 315 16.95 5.62 -15.58
CA LYS A 315 17.27 4.38 -16.32
C LYS A 315 17.52 3.21 -15.36
N ARG A 316 18.35 3.43 -14.33
CA ARG A 316 18.59 2.42 -13.28
C ARG A 316 17.34 2.02 -12.53
N THR A 317 16.49 2.99 -12.19
CA THR A 317 15.22 2.72 -11.50
C THR A 317 14.31 1.85 -12.34
N VAL A 318 14.16 2.15 -13.62
CA VAL A 318 13.35 1.35 -14.56
C VAL A 318 13.89 -0.07 -14.65
N SER A 319 15.21 -0.25 -14.84
CA SER A 319 15.84 -1.56 -14.90
C SER A 319 15.63 -2.37 -13.60
N MET A 320 15.82 -1.74 -12.43
CA MET A 320 15.58 -2.40 -11.13
C MET A 320 14.11 -2.81 -10.93
N CYS A 321 13.16 -1.96 -11.29
CA CYS A 321 11.74 -2.27 -11.16
C CYS A 321 11.33 -3.42 -12.09
N LEU A 322 11.82 -3.43 -13.32
CA LEU A 322 11.59 -4.52 -14.27
C LEU A 322 12.21 -5.83 -13.78
N SER A 323 13.46 -5.80 -13.30
CA SER A 323 14.14 -6.97 -12.75
C SER A 323 13.41 -7.56 -11.55
N LEU A 324 13.01 -6.73 -10.58
CA LEU A 324 12.19 -7.17 -9.44
C LEU A 324 10.82 -7.69 -9.88
N GLY A 325 10.21 -7.08 -10.88
CA GLY A 325 8.93 -7.51 -11.41
C GLY A 325 9.03 -8.86 -12.12
N ILE A 326 10.06 -9.05 -12.95
CA ILE A 326 10.29 -10.30 -13.69
C ILE A 326 10.51 -11.46 -12.72
N ILE A 327 11.42 -11.32 -11.74
CA ILE A 327 11.61 -12.42 -10.76
C ILE A 327 10.33 -12.67 -9.96
N SER A 328 9.54 -11.64 -9.65
CA SER A 328 8.26 -11.81 -8.95
C SER A 328 7.26 -12.63 -9.75
N ILE A 329 7.18 -12.47 -11.08
CA ILE A 329 6.35 -13.34 -11.94
C ILE A 329 6.73 -14.80 -11.73
N PHE A 330 8.01 -15.12 -11.87
CA PHE A 330 8.49 -16.49 -11.75
C PHE A 330 8.29 -17.06 -10.34
N LEU A 331 8.52 -16.25 -9.29
CA LEU A 331 8.29 -16.65 -7.91
C LEU A 331 6.81 -16.96 -7.63
N PHE A 332 5.90 -16.11 -8.10
CA PHE A 332 4.48 -16.34 -7.87
C PHE A 332 3.95 -17.54 -8.65
N ILE A 333 4.30 -17.68 -9.92
CA ILE A 333 3.85 -18.83 -10.73
C ILE A 333 4.36 -20.15 -10.17
N ASN A 334 5.61 -20.21 -9.67
CA ASN A 334 6.21 -21.48 -9.26
C ASN A 334 5.98 -21.83 -7.77
N TYR A 335 5.86 -20.82 -6.91
CA TYR A 335 5.79 -21.03 -5.45
C TYR A 335 4.66 -20.22 -4.79
N GLY A 336 4.56 -18.92 -5.07
CA GLY A 336 3.72 -17.99 -4.30
C GLY A 336 2.23 -18.22 -4.46
N ALA A 337 1.76 -18.59 -5.65
CA ALA A 337 0.35 -18.86 -5.90
C ALA A 337 -0.15 -20.06 -5.10
N ARG A 338 0.66 -21.14 -5.05
CA ARG A 338 0.34 -22.36 -4.30
C ARG A 338 0.42 -22.14 -2.80
N LEU A 339 1.45 -21.40 -2.34
CA LEU A 339 1.51 -20.95 -0.94
C LEU A 339 0.29 -20.12 -0.55
N GLY A 340 -0.13 -19.19 -1.39
CA GLY A 340 -1.32 -18.38 -1.14
C GLY A 340 -2.60 -19.22 -1.02
N ALA A 341 -2.82 -20.17 -1.93
CA ALA A 341 -3.97 -21.08 -1.87
C ALA A 341 -3.97 -21.90 -0.57
N MET A 342 -2.82 -22.43 -0.18
CA MET A 342 -2.68 -23.16 1.09
C MET A 342 -2.90 -22.28 2.33
N MET A 343 -2.41 -21.03 2.32
CA MET A 343 -2.53 -20.10 3.46
C MET A 343 -3.97 -19.63 3.70
N PHE A 344 -4.72 -19.44 2.62
CA PHE A 344 -6.10 -18.97 2.68
C PHE A 344 -7.14 -20.09 2.59
N HIS A 345 -6.70 -21.34 2.32
CA HIS A 345 -7.57 -22.50 2.08
C HIS A 345 -8.59 -22.27 0.94
N GLU A 346 -8.14 -21.58 -0.13
CA GLU A 346 -8.96 -21.19 -1.27
C GLU A 346 -8.21 -21.41 -2.60
N ASP A 347 -8.66 -22.37 -3.39
CA ASP A 347 -8.02 -22.74 -4.64
C ASP A 347 -8.03 -21.64 -5.71
N SER A 348 -9.05 -20.80 -5.70
CA SER A 348 -9.16 -19.64 -6.61
C SER A 348 -8.02 -18.63 -6.43
N VAL A 349 -7.41 -18.55 -5.25
CA VAL A 349 -6.22 -17.72 -4.99
C VAL A 349 -5.06 -18.09 -5.90
N TYR A 350 -4.88 -19.39 -6.17
CA TYR A 350 -3.83 -19.88 -7.08
C TYR A 350 -4.00 -19.27 -8.47
N ILE A 351 -5.18 -19.40 -9.06
CA ILE A 351 -5.46 -18.92 -10.43
C ILE A 351 -5.31 -17.41 -10.51
N TYR A 352 -5.91 -16.68 -9.56
CA TYR A 352 -5.86 -15.22 -9.56
C TYR A 352 -4.45 -14.70 -9.35
N THR A 353 -3.67 -15.33 -8.47
CA THR A 353 -2.26 -14.95 -8.24
C THR A 353 -1.41 -15.20 -9.47
N CYS A 354 -1.59 -16.32 -10.20
CA CYS A 354 -0.89 -16.58 -11.45
C CYS A 354 -1.17 -15.51 -12.51
N ILE A 355 -2.41 -15.08 -12.67
CA ILE A 355 -2.77 -14.02 -13.62
C ILE A 355 -2.19 -12.67 -13.15
N LEU A 356 -2.38 -12.33 -11.86
CA LEU A 356 -1.90 -11.07 -11.29
C LEU A 356 -0.38 -10.98 -11.21
N SER A 357 0.36 -12.10 -11.24
CA SER A 357 1.83 -12.07 -11.23
C SER A 357 2.40 -11.26 -12.38
N TRP A 358 1.75 -11.29 -13.55
CA TRP A 358 2.13 -10.49 -14.74
C TRP A 358 2.00 -8.99 -14.52
N LEU A 359 1.26 -8.58 -13.47
CA LEU A 359 1.13 -7.18 -13.07
C LEU A 359 2.42 -6.62 -12.44
N CYS A 360 3.24 -7.47 -11.80
CA CYS A 360 4.36 -7.05 -10.96
C CYS A 360 5.31 -6.04 -11.64
N PRO A 361 5.84 -6.28 -12.86
CA PRO A 361 6.76 -5.34 -13.50
C PRO A 361 6.15 -3.96 -13.70
N PHE A 362 4.92 -3.92 -14.18
CA PHE A 362 4.21 -2.68 -14.50
C PHE A 362 3.79 -1.93 -13.23
N LEU A 363 3.37 -2.64 -12.20
CA LEU A 363 3.00 -2.05 -10.93
C LEU A 363 4.20 -1.40 -10.23
N TYR A 364 5.36 -2.08 -10.21
CA TYR A 364 6.58 -1.55 -9.60
C TYR A 364 7.12 -0.35 -10.36
N LEU A 365 7.06 -0.41 -11.69
CA LEU A 365 7.35 0.74 -12.55
C LEU A 365 6.44 1.93 -12.25
N LYS A 366 5.13 1.71 -12.24
CA LYS A 366 4.14 2.75 -11.94
C LYS A 366 4.46 3.46 -10.63
N ILE A 367 4.68 2.70 -9.55
CA ILE A 367 4.93 3.27 -8.22
C ILE A 367 6.20 4.12 -8.21
N SER A 368 7.29 3.60 -8.75
CA SER A 368 8.57 4.30 -8.77
C SER A 368 8.55 5.52 -9.68
N LEU A 369 7.95 5.39 -10.87
CA LEU A 369 7.86 6.50 -11.82
C LEU A 369 6.86 7.58 -11.39
N THR A 370 5.82 7.23 -10.63
CA THR A 370 4.97 8.21 -9.93
C THR A 370 5.81 9.10 -9.00
N SER A 371 6.71 8.50 -8.19
CA SER A 371 7.59 9.26 -7.31
C SER A 371 8.57 10.14 -8.08
N VAL A 372 9.13 9.63 -9.17
CA VAL A 372 10.00 10.42 -10.07
C VAL A 372 9.25 11.62 -10.65
N THR A 373 8.03 11.39 -11.19
CA THR A 373 7.19 12.43 -11.79
C THR A 373 6.81 13.51 -10.77
N ASN A 374 6.45 13.09 -9.54
CA ASN A 374 6.15 14.00 -8.44
C ASN A 374 7.41 14.77 -7.97
N GLY A 375 8.58 14.13 -7.94
CA GLY A 375 9.87 14.77 -7.63
C GLY A 375 10.25 15.84 -8.65
N MET A 376 9.90 15.64 -9.92
CA MET A 376 10.06 16.66 -10.98
C MET A 376 9.00 17.78 -10.93
N GLY A 377 8.09 17.78 -9.93
CA GLY A 377 7.04 18.79 -9.78
C GLY A 377 5.81 18.59 -10.67
N HIS A 378 5.69 17.46 -11.41
CA HIS A 378 4.59 17.19 -12.34
C HIS A 378 3.43 16.42 -11.69
N THR A 379 2.94 16.88 -10.55
CA THR A 379 1.84 16.23 -9.81
C THR A 379 0.52 16.18 -10.58
N ALA A 380 0.26 17.18 -11.43
CA ALA A 380 -0.91 17.19 -12.30
C ALA A 380 -0.87 16.05 -13.34
N LEU A 381 0.31 15.75 -13.92
CA LEU A 381 0.48 14.62 -14.83
C LEU A 381 0.22 13.30 -14.12
N THR A 382 0.73 13.13 -12.91
CA THR A 382 0.45 11.96 -12.07
C THR A 382 -1.05 11.76 -11.85
N PHE A 383 -1.78 12.83 -11.55
CA PHE A 383 -3.23 12.80 -11.37
C PHE A 383 -3.95 12.33 -12.63
N ILE A 384 -3.61 12.93 -13.79
CA ILE A 384 -4.21 12.56 -15.08
C ILE A 384 -3.95 11.07 -15.41
N ILE A 385 -2.72 10.59 -15.25
CA ILE A 385 -2.37 9.20 -15.53
C ILE A 385 -3.14 8.25 -14.60
N ASN A 386 -3.28 8.57 -13.31
CA ASN A 386 -4.02 7.75 -12.37
C ASN A 386 -5.52 7.69 -12.71
N ILE A 387 -6.15 8.84 -13.03
CA ILE A 387 -7.55 8.86 -13.50
C ILE A 387 -7.71 8.03 -14.76
N THR A 388 -6.83 8.19 -15.75
CA THR A 388 -6.86 7.39 -16.97
C THR A 388 -6.83 5.89 -16.68
N GLY A 389 -5.98 5.47 -15.73
CA GLY A 389 -5.92 4.07 -15.31
C GLY A 389 -7.21 3.56 -14.69
N ILE A 390 -7.87 4.36 -13.85
CA ILE A 390 -9.15 3.98 -13.24
C ILE A 390 -10.27 3.93 -14.29
N ILE A 391 -10.31 4.89 -15.21
CA ILE A 391 -11.28 4.88 -16.31
C ILE A 391 -11.12 3.62 -17.19
N ILE A 392 -9.88 3.22 -17.51
CA ILE A 392 -9.61 1.99 -18.25
C ILE A 392 -10.14 0.77 -17.47
N ARG A 393 -9.89 0.70 -16.16
CA ARG A 393 -10.41 -0.40 -15.33
C ARG A 393 -11.94 -0.43 -15.31
N LEU A 394 -12.58 0.71 -15.11
CA LEU A 394 -14.04 0.81 -15.14
C LEU A 394 -14.60 0.39 -16.52
N ALA A 395 -13.97 0.81 -17.62
CA ALA A 395 -14.37 0.37 -18.96
C ALA A 395 -14.26 -1.17 -19.09
N CYS A 396 -13.17 -1.77 -18.56
CA CYS A 396 -13.02 -3.22 -18.55
C CYS A 396 -14.04 -3.92 -17.64
N VAL A 397 -14.47 -3.31 -16.54
CA VAL A 397 -15.56 -3.83 -15.70
C VAL A 397 -16.84 -4.01 -16.52
N PHE A 398 -17.22 -3.03 -17.32
CA PHE A 398 -18.43 -3.10 -18.16
C PHE A 398 -18.29 -3.99 -19.40
N LEU A 399 -17.08 -4.08 -20.00
CA LEU A 399 -16.87 -4.77 -21.27
C LEU A 399 -16.43 -6.22 -21.10
N LEU A 400 -15.60 -6.52 -20.07
CA LEU A 400 -14.95 -7.82 -19.92
C LEU A 400 -15.61 -8.69 -18.85
N ILE A 401 -16.11 -8.15 -17.76
CA ILE A 401 -16.78 -8.95 -16.72
C ILE A 401 -18.00 -9.70 -17.29
N PRO A 402 -18.85 -9.11 -18.13
CA PRO A 402 -19.98 -9.81 -18.72
C PRO A 402 -19.61 -11.06 -19.52
N LYS A 403 -18.41 -11.09 -20.09
CA LYS A 403 -17.95 -12.19 -20.96
C LYS A 403 -17.06 -13.20 -20.24
N LEU A 404 -16.26 -12.74 -19.30
CA LEU A 404 -15.18 -13.52 -18.69
C LEU A 404 -15.33 -13.65 -17.15
N GLY A 405 -16.40 -13.09 -16.56
CA GLY A 405 -16.57 -13.04 -15.12
C GLY A 405 -15.43 -12.22 -14.45
N ILE A 406 -15.04 -12.63 -13.25
CA ILE A 406 -14.00 -11.93 -12.46
C ILE A 406 -12.63 -11.90 -13.15
N THR A 407 -12.31 -12.87 -14.01
CA THR A 407 -11.07 -12.88 -14.80
C THR A 407 -11.01 -11.71 -15.78
N GLY A 408 -12.16 -11.24 -16.27
CA GLY A 408 -12.25 -10.03 -17.08
C GLY A 408 -11.76 -8.79 -16.33
N TYR A 409 -12.06 -8.69 -15.04
CA TYR A 409 -11.52 -7.62 -14.20
C TYR A 409 -10.00 -7.76 -13.97
N LEU A 410 -9.49 -8.99 -13.76
CA LEU A 410 -8.05 -9.25 -13.67
C LEU A 410 -7.29 -8.71 -14.89
N TYR A 411 -7.81 -8.98 -16.08
CA TYR A 411 -7.25 -8.42 -17.33
C TYR A 411 -7.38 -6.89 -17.38
N GLY A 412 -8.48 -6.33 -16.89
CA GLY A 412 -8.65 -4.88 -16.78
C GLY A 412 -7.60 -4.22 -15.89
N VAL A 413 -7.32 -4.81 -14.74
CA VAL A 413 -6.23 -4.36 -13.83
C VAL A 413 -4.87 -4.43 -14.54
N LEU A 414 -4.59 -5.51 -15.25
CA LEU A 414 -3.34 -5.69 -15.99
C LEU A 414 -3.20 -4.63 -17.10
N ILE A 415 -4.20 -4.48 -17.96
CA ILE A 415 -4.21 -3.51 -19.07
C ILE A 415 -4.02 -2.09 -18.53
N SER A 416 -4.76 -1.71 -17.49
CA SER A 416 -4.67 -0.37 -16.93
C SER A 416 -3.26 -0.05 -16.39
N ASN A 417 -2.62 -0.99 -15.66
CA ASN A 417 -1.28 -0.78 -15.14
C ASN A 417 -0.20 -0.78 -16.23
N ILE A 418 -0.35 -1.59 -17.29
CA ILE A 418 0.50 -1.52 -18.49
C ILE A 418 0.39 -0.12 -19.11
N CYS A 419 -0.84 0.35 -19.39
CA CYS A 419 -1.06 1.67 -19.96
C CYS A 419 -0.47 2.80 -19.12
N MET A 420 -0.72 2.78 -17.80
CA MET A 420 -0.17 3.79 -16.89
C MET A 420 1.37 3.77 -16.88
N SER A 421 2.00 2.60 -16.80
CA SER A 421 3.45 2.46 -16.80
C SER A 421 4.07 2.97 -18.10
N LEU A 422 3.46 2.65 -19.25
CA LEU A 422 3.90 3.13 -20.55
C LEU A 422 3.75 4.65 -20.69
N LEU A 423 2.67 5.23 -20.17
CA LEU A 423 2.47 6.67 -20.15
C LEU A 423 3.54 7.37 -19.32
N TYR A 424 3.90 6.82 -18.14
CA TYR A 424 4.99 7.36 -17.33
C TYR A 424 6.34 7.26 -18.04
N ILE A 425 6.68 6.08 -18.59
CA ILE A 425 7.93 5.87 -19.33
C ILE A 425 8.01 6.85 -20.50
N PHE A 426 6.97 6.92 -21.32
CA PHE A 426 6.96 7.79 -22.49
C PHE A 426 7.21 9.26 -22.13
N ASN A 427 6.46 9.77 -21.13
CA ASN A 427 6.62 11.18 -20.72
C ASN A 427 8.00 11.47 -20.13
N ILE A 428 8.54 10.58 -19.28
CA ILE A 428 9.82 10.79 -18.62
C ILE A 428 10.97 10.63 -19.62
N TYR A 429 10.94 9.60 -20.47
CA TYR A 429 11.99 9.33 -21.46
C TYR A 429 12.07 10.41 -22.52
N LYS A 430 10.90 10.89 -23.00
CA LYS A 430 10.84 12.03 -23.92
C LYS A 430 11.42 13.30 -23.31
N LYS A 431 11.12 13.56 -22.02
CA LYS A 431 11.59 14.78 -21.35
C LYS A 431 13.10 14.76 -21.06
N LEU A 432 13.64 13.60 -20.66
CA LEU A 432 15.05 13.43 -20.30
C LEU A 432 15.91 12.90 -21.46
N ASN A 433 15.33 12.73 -22.64
CA ASN A 433 16.00 12.21 -23.83
C ASN A 433 16.72 10.87 -23.59
N ILE A 434 16.08 9.96 -22.82
CA ILE A 434 16.64 8.66 -22.45
C ILE A 434 16.41 7.67 -23.59
N GLN A 435 17.45 6.98 -24.01
CA GLN A 435 17.31 5.86 -24.94
C GLN A 435 16.87 4.60 -24.19
N PRO A 436 15.83 3.90 -24.66
CA PRO A 436 15.40 2.64 -24.07
C PRO A 436 16.46 1.55 -24.27
N ASP A 437 16.64 0.75 -23.23
CA ASP A 437 17.56 -0.39 -23.26
C ASP A 437 16.79 -1.67 -22.90
N PRO A 438 16.07 -2.25 -23.87
CA PRO A 438 15.26 -3.44 -23.61
C PRO A 438 16.11 -4.69 -23.35
N PHE A 439 17.34 -4.74 -23.88
CA PHE A 439 18.20 -5.90 -23.69
C PHE A 439 18.65 -6.00 -22.22
N GLY A 440 19.29 -4.96 -21.68
CA GLY A 440 19.76 -4.95 -20.29
C GLY A 440 18.62 -4.92 -19.25
N SER A 441 17.48 -4.30 -19.60
CA SER A 441 16.38 -4.12 -18.64
C SER A 441 15.35 -5.27 -18.62
N ILE A 442 15.24 -6.08 -19.68
CA ILE A 442 14.24 -7.14 -19.81
C ILE A 442 14.87 -8.51 -20.08
N ILE A 443 15.71 -8.63 -21.13
CA ILE A 443 16.22 -9.92 -21.59
C ILE A 443 17.16 -10.52 -20.54
N VAL A 444 18.12 -9.75 -20.06
CA VAL A 444 19.08 -10.22 -19.06
C VAL A 444 18.39 -10.64 -17.74
N PRO A 445 17.52 -9.82 -17.11
CA PRO A 445 16.78 -10.25 -15.93
C PRO A 445 15.90 -11.49 -16.16
N LEU A 446 15.33 -11.65 -17.36
CA LEU A 446 14.54 -12.81 -17.72
C LEU A 446 15.40 -14.08 -17.74
N CYS A 447 16.57 -14.03 -18.38
CA CYS A 447 17.53 -15.16 -18.40
C CYS A 447 17.97 -15.54 -16.98
N ILE A 448 18.32 -14.55 -16.16
CA ILE A 448 18.71 -14.76 -14.75
C ILE A 448 17.56 -15.39 -13.96
N ALA A 449 16.31 -14.95 -14.15
CA ALA A 449 15.14 -15.49 -13.46
C ALA A 449 14.91 -16.97 -13.85
N VAL A 450 15.01 -17.32 -15.13
CA VAL A 450 14.90 -18.70 -15.60
C VAL A 450 15.99 -19.58 -14.98
N ILE A 451 17.24 -19.15 -15.00
CA ILE A 451 18.35 -19.88 -14.38
C ILE A 451 18.10 -20.05 -12.88
N SER A 452 17.64 -19.03 -12.19
CA SER A 452 17.39 -19.06 -10.75
C SER A 452 16.30 -20.07 -10.37
N ILE A 453 15.23 -20.19 -11.17
CA ILE A 453 14.17 -21.18 -10.93
C ILE A 453 14.65 -22.60 -11.17
N PHE A 454 15.37 -22.85 -12.26
CA PHE A 454 15.93 -24.19 -12.51
C PHE A 454 16.91 -24.60 -11.41
N SER A 455 17.81 -23.68 -11.02
CA SER A 455 18.77 -23.92 -9.94
C SER A 455 18.06 -24.19 -8.61
N SER A 456 17.04 -23.40 -8.26
CA SER A 456 16.30 -23.62 -7.01
C SER A 456 15.58 -24.97 -6.98
N ARG A 457 14.98 -25.41 -8.09
CA ARG A 457 14.35 -26.73 -8.19
C ARG A 457 15.34 -27.87 -8.04
N ILE A 458 16.54 -27.76 -8.66
CA ILE A 458 17.59 -28.75 -8.54
C ILE A 458 18.10 -28.82 -7.09
N ILE A 459 18.43 -27.68 -6.50
CA ILE A 459 18.92 -27.60 -5.12
C ILE A 459 17.87 -28.17 -4.14
N CYS A 460 16.60 -27.81 -4.29
CA CYS A 460 15.53 -28.35 -3.46
C CYS A 460 15.45 -29.85 -3.59
N ARG A 461 15.52 -30.45 -4.80
CA ARG A 461 15.49 -31.89 -4.98
C ARG A 461 16.67 -32.59 -4.29
N ILE A 462 17.87 -32.00 -4.37
CA ILE A 462 19.08 -32.56 -3.73
C ILE A 462 18.96 -32.46 -2.21
N VAL A 463 18.63 -31.30 -1.68
CA VAL A 463 18.55 -31.04 -0.23
C VAL A 463 17.45 -31.91 0.41
N PHE A 464 16.24 -31.88 -0.15
CA PHE A 464 15.13 -32.68 0.42
C PHE A 464 15.21 -34.15 0.14
N GLY A 465 15.79 -34.56 -1.00
CA GLY A 465 16.03 -36.00 -1.29
C GLY A 465 17.10 -36.64 -0.42
N LEU A 466 18.10 -35.87 0.03
CA LEU A 466 19.22 -36.37 0.85
C LEU A 466 19.01 -36.17 2.36
N ILE A 467 18.35 -35.10 2.78
CA ILE A 467 18.36 -34.66 4.19
C ILE A 467 17.01 -34.85 4.87
N ILE A 468 15.89 -34.65 4.15
CA ILE A 468 14.55 -34.61 4.76
C ILE A 468 13.60 -35.48 3.94
N LYS A 469 13.44 -36.75 4.31
CA LYS A 469 12.59 -37.69 3.61
C LYS A 469 11.08 -37.40 3.70
N GLU A 470 10.61 -36.56 4.65
CA GLU A 470 9.22 -36.23 4.90
C GLU A 470 9.07 -34.70 5.13
N ALA A 471 9.41 -33.89 4.12
CA ALA A 471 9.15 -32.46 4.23
C ALA A 471 7.69 -32.16 3.84
N GLU A 472 6.97 -31.44 4.70
CA GLU A 472 5.67 -30.89 4.35
C GLU A 472 5.79 -30.00 3.10
N GLU A 473 4.81 -30.09 2.21
CA GLU A 473 4.75 -29.31 0.96
C GLU A 473 5.01 -27.81 1.19
N TYR A 474 4.54 -27.30 2.32
CA TYR A 474 4.71 -25.92 2.74
C TYR A 474 6.19 -25.52 2.89
N THR A 475 6.98 -26.35 3.54
CA THR A 475 8.41 -26.10 3.76
C THR A 475 9.19 -26.16 2.45
N LEU A 476 8.83 -27.04 1.54
CA LEU A 476 9.45 -27.17 0.22
C LEU A 476 9.19 -25.94 -0.67
N LEU A 477 7.99 -25.41 -0.63
CA LEU A 477 7.64 -24.19 -1.37
C LEU A 477 8.34 -22.95 -0.82
N LEU A 478 8.40 -22.79 0.51
CA LEU A 478 9.09 -21.67 1.16
C LEU A 478 10.61 -21.69 0.91
N THR A 479 11.23 -22.85 1.10
CA THR A 479 12.67 -22.99 0.87
C THR A 479 13.02 -22.84 -0.60
N GLY A 480 12.20 -23.34 -1.52
CA GLY A 480 12.37 -23.17 -2.96
C GLY A 480 12.29 -21.68 -3.37
N ALA A 481 11.33 -20.94 -2.83
CA ALA A 481 11.21 -19.52 -3.06
C ALA A 481 12.41 -18.74 -2.51
N ALA A 482 12.88 -19.06 -1.28
CA ALA A 482 14.04 -18.43 -0.68
C ALA A 482 15.33 -18.68 -1.47
N ILE A 483 15.58 -19.92 -1.88
CA ILE A 483 16.74 -20.28 -2.71
C ILE A 483 16.69 -19.55 -4.06
N CYS A 484 15.52 -19.49 -4.69
CA CYS A 484 15.34 -18.77 -5.96
C CYS A 484 15.69 -17.29 -5.80
N CYS A 485 15.22 -16.62 -4.75
CA CYS A 485 15.56 -15.24 -4.45
C CYS A 485 17.07 -15.03 -4.25
N ILE A 486 17.72 -15.92 -3.47
CA ILE A 486 19.15 -15.81 -3.18
C ILE A 486 19.97 -15.97 -4.48
N VAL A 487 19.67 -17.00 -5.28
CA VAL A 487 20.38 -17.23 -6.56
C VAL A 487 20.19 -16.05 -7.51
N TYR A 488 18.97 -15.53 -7.62
CA TYR A 488 18.69 -14.36 -8.45
C TYR A 488 19.49 -13.14 -8.01
N ILE A 489 19.50 -12.84 -6.72
CA ILE A 489 20.24 -11.67 -6.17
C ILE A 489 21.74 -11.82 -6.46
N ILE A 490 22.32 -13.00 -6.25
CA ILE A 490 23.75 -13.24 -6.51
C ILE A 490 24.08 -13.00 -7.99
N LEU A 491 23.32 -13.62 -8.91
CA LEU A 491 23.54 -13.47 -10.34
C LEU A 491 23.32 -12.04 -10.83
N PHE A 492 22.29 -11.35 -10.30
CA PHE A 492 22.00 -9.98 -10.66
C PHE A 492 23.06 -8.99 -10.16
N ILE A 493 23.62 -9.19 -8.96
CA ILE A 493 24.73 -8.37 -8.44
C ILE A 493 26.00 -8.61 -9.28
N HIS A 494 26.27 -9.84 -9.64
CA HIS A 494 27.43 -10.19 -10.46
C HIS A 494 27.38 -9.48 -11.83
N GLU A 495 26.25 -9.54 -12.50
CA GLU A 495 26.03 -8.86 -13.78
C GLU A 495 26.17 -7.34 -13.68
N GLN A 496 25.59 -6.74 -12.63
CA GLN A 496 25.70 -5.30 -12.37
C GLN A 496 27.15 -4.87 -12.06
N SER A 497 27.98 -5.75 -11.52
CA SER A 497 29.41 -5.47 -11.25
C SER A 497 30.24 -5.45 -12.53
N GLU A 498 29.90 -6.30 -13.51
CA GLU A 498 30.59 -6.34 -14.81
C GLU A 498 30.24 -5.13 -15.71
N GLN A 499 29.04 -4.55 -15.53
CA GLN A 499 28.61 -3.37 -16.30
C GLN A 499 29.14 -2.04 -15.75
N ARG A 500 29.90 -2.03 -14.65
CA ARG A 500 30.60 -0.82 -14.19
C ARG A 500 31.91 -0.70 -14.98
N PRO A 501 32.06 0.30 -15.90
CA PRO A 501 33.38 0.61 -16.40
C PRO A 501 34.24 1.06 -15.22
N LEU A 502 35.46 0.53 -15.17
CA LEU A 502 36.56 0.90 -14.27
C LEU A 502 36.80 2.41 -14.22
#